data_e827238f766b3e82740a35dd80866827
#
_entry.id   e827238f766b3e82740a35dd80866827
#
_cell.length_a   1.000
_cell.length_b   1.000
_cell.length_c   1.000
_cell.angle_alpha   90.00
_cell.angle_beta   90.00
_cell.angle_gamma   90.00
#
_symmetry.space_group_name_H-M   'P 1'
#
loop_
_entity.id
_entity.type
_entity.pdbx_description
1 polymer ?
#
loop_
_entity_poly.entity_id
_entity_poly.type
_entity_poly.pdbx_seq_one_letter_code
_entity_poly.pdbx_strand_id
1 'polypeptide(L)'
;MPRAPHPRFKGKSELTYRGDAMVQLDWSTGEIVKLLEEQGVRENTIIIFSSDNGPVLNDGYYDQAVSRNGDHHPAGPLRGGKYSLFEAGTRVPFICYWKGRIRPGVSEALISQVDLLSSLGQLVGSESRGRDSEEMLDVLLGHSREG
;
A
#
# COMPACT_ATOMS: atom_id res chain seq x y z
N MET A 1 4.20 21.75 -5.68
CA MET A 1 5.05 20.57 -5.93
C MET A 1 4.37 19.37 -5.26
N PRO A 2 3.93 18.35 -5.99
CA PRO A 2 3.06 17.30 -5.45
C PRO A 2 3.74 16.39 -4.42
N ARG A 3 5.08 16.33 -4.39
CA ARG A 3 5.83 15.53 -3.41
C ARG A 3 6.47 16.34 -2.28
N ALA A 4 6.05 17.59 -2.09
CA ALA A 4 6.53 18.39 -0.97
C ALA A 4 5.88 17.91 0.33
N PRO A 5 6.63 17.41 1.30
CA PRO A 5 6.09 17.03 2.59
C PRO A 5 5.68 18.27 3.40
N HIS A 6 4.84 18.07 4.39
CA HIS A 6 4.57 19.11 5.37
C HIS A 6 5.90 19.55 6.05
N PRO A 7 6.09 20.83 6.38
CA PRO A 7 7.34 21.38 6.91
C PRO A 7 7.94 20.58 8.10
N ARG A 8 7.12 20.00 8.96
CA ARG A 8 7.57 19.19 10.11
C ARG A 8 8.34 17.92 9.73
N PHE A 9 8.18 17.43 8.48
CA PHE A 9 8.86 16.23 7.97
C PHE A 9 10.08 16.56 7.13
N LYS A 10 10.31 17.83 6.80
CA LYS A 10 11.44 18.26 5.99
C LYS A 10 12.76 17.90 6.65
N GLY A 11 13.64 17.21 5.90
CA GLY A 11 14.93 16.76 6.38
C GLY A 11 14.90 15.55 7.31
N LYS A 12 13.79 14.79 7.34
CA LYS A 12 13.67 13.55 8.12
C LYS A 12 14.22 12.33 7.40
N SER A 13 14.52 12.46 6.11
CA SER A 13 15.09 11.42 5.27
C SER A 13 16.28 11.97 4.46
N GLU A 14 17.25 11.09 4.17
CA GLU A 14 18.37 11.38 3.26
C GLU A 14 17.94 11.45 1.79
N LEU A 15 16.76 10.91 1.46
CA LEU A 15 16.18 10.90 0.12
C LEU A 15 15.39 12.19 -0.21
N THR A 16 15.69 13.29 0.48
CA THR A 16 15.05 14.62 0.28
C THR A 16 13.53 14.60 0.33
N TYR A 17 12.83 15.39 -0.46
CA TYR A 17 11.37 15.53 -0.45
C TYR A 17 10.64 14.20 -0.65
N ARG A 18 11.17 13.31 -1.48
CA ARG A 18 10.58 11.99 -1.70
C ARG A 18 10.60 11.14 -0.42
N GLY A 19 11.77 11.01 0.19
CA GLY A 19 11.89 10.27 1.44
C GLY A 19 11.13 10.91 2.59
N ASP A 20 11.18 12.24 2.69
CA ASP A 20 10.43 13.00 3.68
C ASP A 20 8.91 12.79 3.53
N ALA A 21 8.40 12.70 2.28
CA ALA A 21 7.01 12.37 2.00
C ALA A 21 6.65 10.94 2.41
N MET A 22 7.57 9.97 2.25
CA MET A 22 7.38 8.60 2.74
C MET A 22 7.33 8.54 4.26
N VAL A 23 8.19 9.29 4.96
CA VAL A 23 8.12 9.43 6.43
C VAL A 23 6.79 10.04 6.87
N GLN A 24 6.28 11.01 6.13
CA GLN A 24 4.96 11.58 6.38
C GLN A 24 3.85 10.56 6.18
N LEU A 25 3.91 9.76 5.12
CA LEU A 25 2.91 8.71 4.84
C LEU A 25 2.87 7.68 5.97
N ASP A 26 4.03 7.19 6.39
CA ASP A 26 4.16 6.24 7.50
C ASP A 26 3.57 6.83 8.79
N TRP A 27 3.96 8.06 9.12
CA TRP A 27 3.40 8.76 10.27
C TRP A 27 1.86 8.90 10.17
N SER A 28 1.33 9.26 9.00
CA SER A 28 -0.12 9.43 8.80
C SER A 28 -0.88 8.12 9.01
N THR A 29 -0.31 7.01 8.54
CA THR A 29 -0.85 5.67 8.77
C THR A 29 -0.88 5.35 10.28
N GLY A 30 0.21 5.65 10.99
CA GLY A 30 0.28 5.49 12.44
C GLY A 30 -0.76 6.30 13.21
N GLU A 31 -1.01 7.57 12.81
CA GLU A 31 -2.04 8.40 13.44
C GLU A 31 -3.47 7.87 13.20
N ILE A 32 -3.73 7.31 12.02
CA ILE A 32 -5.03 6.64 11.74
C ILE A 32 -5.20 5.44 12.66
N VAL A 33 -4.18 4.58 12.76
CA VAL A 33 -4.23 3.40 13.65
C VAL A 33 -4.45 3.79 15.11
N LYS A 34 -3.76 4.84 15.57
CA LYS A 34 -3.92 5.39 16.91
C LYS A 34 -5.33 5.91 17.16
N LEU A 35 -5.89 6.65 16.20
CA LEU A 35 -7.26 7.15 16.31
C LEU A 35 -8.29 6.01 16.41
N LEU A 36 -8.13 4.95 15.62
CA LEU A 36 -9.00 3.76 15.68
C LEU A 36 -8.93 3.07 17.06
N GLU A 37 -7.74 3.05 17.68
CA GLU A 37 -7.56 2.54 19.04
C GLU A 37 -8.26 3.44 20.08
N GLU A 38 -8.06 4.74 20.00
CA GLU A 38 -8.68 5.73 20.90
C GLU A 38 -10.20 5.72 20.81
N GLN A 39 -10.76 5.46 19.62
CA GLN A 39 -12.20 5.32 19.41
C GLN A 39 -12.74 3.93 19.78
N GLY A 40 -11.89 2.98 20.16
CA GLY A 40 -12.30 1.62 20.53
C GLY A 40 -12.87 0.79 19.37
N VAL A 41 -12.58 1.17 18.12
CA VAL A 41 -13.11 0.48 16.92
C VAL A 41 -12.08 -0.35 16.17
N ARG A 42 -10.82 -0.35 16.61
CA ARG A 42 -9.70 -1.00 15.91
C ARG A 42 -9.93 -2.50 15.67
N GLU A 43 -10.57 -3.21 16.62
CA GLU A 43 -10.86 -4.65 16.48
C GLU A 43 -11.98 -4.94 15.48
N ASN A 44 -12.78 -3.92 15.15
CA ASN A 44 -13.85 -4.02 14.15
C ASN A 44 -13.51 -3.26 12.86
N THR A 45 -12.22 -3.01 12.61
CA THR A 45 -11.76 -2.28 11.43
C THR A 45 -10.67 -3.08 10.71
N ILE A 46 -10.91 -3.37 9.43
CA ILE A 46 -9.89 -3.87 8.51
C ILE A 46 -9.13 -2.68 7.92
N ILE A 47 -7.80 -2.75 7.94
CA ILE A 47 -6.92 -1.73 7.38
C ILE A 47 -6.21 -2.35 6.19
N ILE A 48 -6.38 -1.74 5.01
CA ILE A 48 -5.69 -2.14 3.79
C ILE A 48 -4.78 -0.99 3.37
N PHE A 49 -3.48 -1.27 3.28
CA PHE A 49 -2.48 -0.33 2.78
C PHE A 49 -1.95 -0.85 1.44
N SER A 50 -2.02 -0.02 0.42
CA SER A 50 -1.55 -0.37 -0.92
C SER A 50 -1.11 0.88 -1.70
N SER A 51 -0.73 0.70 -2.95
CA SER A 51 -0.40 1.75 -3.90
C SER A 51 -1.17 1.51 -5.21
N ASP A 52 -1.46 2.58 -5.94
CA ASP A 52 -2.14 2.53 -7.24
C ASP A 52 -1.26 1.99 -8.36
N ASN A 53 0.05 2.19 -8.26
CA ASN A 53 1.05 1.74 -9.23
C ASN A 53 2.43 1.64 -8.60
N GLY A 54 3.35 1.06 -9.34
CA GLY A 54 4.76 0.98 -8.95
C GLY A 54 5.46 2.33 -8.89
N PRO A 55 6.71 2.36 -8.40
CA PRO A 55 7.42 3.60 -8.16
C PRO A 55 7.77 4.36 -9.44
N VAL A 56 7.90 5.68 -9.31
CA VAL A 56 8.42 6.56 -10.34
C VAL A 56 9.41 7.54 -9.72
N LEU A 57 10.59 7.64 -10.31
CA LEU A 57 11.60 8.63 -9.90
C LEU A 57 11.60 9.86 -10.83
N ASN A 58 11.52 9.63 -12.14
CA ASN A 58 11.55 10.69 -13.14
C ASN A 58 10.17 10.84 -13.79
N ASP A 59 9.41 11.79 -13.31
CA ASP A 59 8.08 12.16 -13.82
C ASP A 59 7.98 13.64 -14.20
N GLY A 60 9.16 14.28 -14.39
CA GLY A 60 9.27 15.68 -14.78
C GLY A 60 9.25 16.69 -13.63
N TYR A 61 9.13 16.25 -12.38
CA TYR A 61 9.18 17.17 -11.24
C TYR A 61 10.62 17.49 -10.82
N TYR A 62 10.86 18.78 -10.50
CA TYR A 62 12.15 19.27 -10.00
C TYR A 62 12.29 19.06 -8.48
N ASP A 63 12.21 17.81 -8.03
CA ASP A 63 12.28 17.44 -6.62
C ASP A 63 13.56 16.67 -6.25
N GLN A 64 14.50 16.60 -7.18
CA GLN A 64 15.76 15.89 -7.02
C GLN A 64 15.62 14.37 -6.76
N ALA A 65 14.45 13.77 -7.05
CA ALA A 65 14.19 12.37 -6.76
C ALA A 65 15.21 11.42 -7.41
N VAL A 66 15.66 11.73 -8.63
CA VAL A 66 16.66 10.92 -9.33
C VAL A 66 18.07 11.17 -8.76
N SER A 67 18.48 12.45 -8.65
CA SER A 67 19.85 12.81 -8.25
C SER A 67 20.16 12.52 -6.77
N ARG A 68 19.13 12.43 -5.94
CA ARG A 68 19.24 12.18 -4.50
C ARG A 68 18.79 10.79 -4.09
N ASN A 69 18.53 9.90 -5.05
CA ASN A 69 18.10 8.53 -4.75
C ASN A 69 19.21 7.68 -4.11
N GLY A 70 20.48 8.02 -4.37
CA GLY A 70 21.61 7.22 -3.90
C GLY A 70 21.48 5.76 -4.36
N ASP A 71 21.80 4.83 -3.47
CA ASP A 71 21.71 3.39 -3.69
C ASP A 71 20.30 2.83 -3.37
N HIS A 72 19.33 3.71 -3.11
CA HIS A 72 17.97 3.25 -2.85
C HIS A 72 17.25 2.76 -4.13
N HIS A 73 16.77 1.54 -4.12
CA HIS A 73 16.01 0.92 -5.19
C HIS A 73 14.52 0.83 -4.84
N PRO A 74 13.68 1.81 -5.25
CA PRO A 74 12.26 1.86 -4.86
C PRO A 74 11.45 0.64 -5.27
N ALA A 75 11.85 -0.04 -6.35
CA ALA A 75 11.23 -1.27 -6.84
C ALA A 75 11.90 -2.55 -6.31
N GLY A 76 12.91 -2.42 -5.44
CA GLY A 76 13.72 -3.57 -5.03
C GLY A 76 14.36 -4.26 -6.24
N PRO A 77 14.27 -5.61 -6.35
CA PRO A 77 14.83 -6.36 -7.47
C PRO A 77 13.95 -6.34 -8.72
N LEU A 78 12.74 -5.78 -8.67
CA LEU A 78 11.78 -5.85 -9.76
C LEU A 78 12.13 -4.87 -10.88
N ARG A 79 11.95 -5.31 -12.13
CA ARG A 79 12.19 -4.48 -13.32
C ARG A 79 11.02 -3.55 -13.58
N GLY A 80 11.32 -2.33 -13.98
CA GLY A 80 10.35 -1.33 -14.42
C GLY A 80 9.93 -0.37 -13.32
N GLY A 81 8.71 0.09 -13.38
CA GLY A 81 8.08 1.04 -12.48
C GLY A 81 6.78 1.56 -13.10
N LYS A 82 6.24 2.65 -12.57
CA LYS A 82 5.08 3.33 -13.16
C LYS A 82 5.26 3.52 -14.68
N TYR A 83 4.20 3.37 -15.43
CA TYR A 83 4.14 3.42 -16.90
C TYR A 83 4.71 2.20 -17.63
N SER A 84 5.12 1.14 -16.94
CA SER A 84 5.60 -0.09 -17.57
C SER A 84 4.70 -1.28 -17.25
N LEU A 85 4.70 -2.26 -18.16
CA LEU A 85 4.03 -3.56 -17.98
C LEU A 85 4.90 -4.57 -17.21
N PHE A 86 6.11 -4.19 -16.81
CA PHE A 86 6.97 -5.04 -15.98
C PHE A 86 6.47 -5.08 -14.54
N GLU A 87 6.87 -6.11 -13.80
CA GLU A 87 6.41 -6.35 -12.43
C GLU A 87 6.48 -5.13 -11.51
N ALA A 88 7.56 -4.35 -11.57
CA ALA A 88 7.67 -3.15 -10.75
C ALA A 88 6.62 -2.06 -11.07
N GLY A 89 5.92 -2.16 -12.20
CA GLY A 89 4.82 -1.25 -12.54
C GLY A 89 3.49 -1.62 -11.89
N THR A 90 3.27 -2.91 -11.65
CA THR A 90 1.98 -3.49 -11.25
C THR A 90 2.02 -4.21 -9.91
N ARG A 91 3.16 -4.83 -9.56
CA ARG A 91 3.34 -5.50 -8.26
C ARG A 91 3.63 -4.46 -7.18
N VAL A 92 2.57 -3.96 -6.57
CA VAL A 92 2.61 -2.91 -5.55
C VAL A 92 2.63 -3.51 -4.14
N PRO A 93 3.12 -2.76 -3.13
CA PRO A 93 2.93 -3.15 -1.75
C PRO A 93 1.44 -3.37 -1.44
N PHE A 94 1.13 -4.46 -0.75
CA PHE A 94 -0.21 -4.76 -0.29
C PHE A 94 -0.16 -5.33 1.13
N ILE A 95 -0.75 -4.64 2.08
CA ILE A 95 -0.81 -5.06 3.48
C ILE A 95 -2.27 -5.06 3.91
N CYS A 96 -2.74 -6.20 4.41
CA CYS A 96 -4.05 -6.32 5.01
C CYS A 96 -3.88 -6.61 6.51
N TYR A 97 -4.50 -5.79 7.34
CA TYR A 97 -4.41 -5.91 8.78
C TYR A 97 -5.79 -5.84 9.42
N TRP A 98 -6.05 -6.78 10.34
CA TRP A 98 -7.24 -6.75 11.20
C TRP A 98 -6.88 -7.30 12.57
N LYS A 99 -6.92 -6.44 13.58
CA LYS A 99 -6.52 -6.80 14.95
C LYS A 99 -7.32 -8.00 15.46
N GLY A 100 -6.60 -9.03 15.90
CA GLY A 100 -7.19 -10.24 16.47
C GLY A 100 -7.84 -11.20 15.46
N ARG A 101 -7.90 -10.83 14.16
CA ARG A 101 -8.50 -11.67 13.11
C ARG A 101 -7.51 -12.17 12.08
N ILE A 102 -6.58 -11.32 11.65
CA ILE A 102 -5.52 -11.72 10.71
C ILE A 102 -4.24 -11.97 11.50
N ARG A 103 -3.65 -13.16 11.32
CA ARG A 103 -2.36 -13.51 11.93
C ARG A 103 -1.22 -12.87 11.13
N PRO A 104 -0.17 -12.36 11.79
CA PRO A 104 1.02 -11.89 11.08
C PRO A 104 1.62 -12.98 10.19
N GLY A 105 1.97 -12.62 8.95
CA GLY A 105 2.56 -13.52 7.99
C GLY A 105 2.76 -12.86 6.64
N VAL A 106 3.33 -13.63 5.71
CA VAL A 106 3.49 -13.23 4.30
C VAL A 106 2.77 -14.26 3.45
N SER A 107 2.04 -13.80 2.44
CA SER A 107 1.38 -14.63 1.44
C SER A 107 1.99 -14.38 0.06
N GLU A 108 2.16 -15.45 -0.70
CA GLU A 108 2.58 -15.41 -2.11
C GLU A 108 1.36 -15.46 -3.07
N ALA A 109 0.15 -15.44 -2.53
CA ALA A 109 -1.06 -15.45 -3.32
C ALA A 109 -1.13 -14.22 -4.24
N LEU A 110 -1.52 -14.45 -5.48
CA LEU A 110 -1.79 -13.38 -6.43
C LEU A 110 -3.16 -12.78 -6.13
N ILE A 111 -3.18 -11.48 -5.85
CA ILE A 111 -4.40 -10.72 -5.61
C ILE A 111 -4.34 -9.40 -6.39
N SER A 112 -5.46 -8.99 -6.94
CA SER A 112 -5.63 -7.69 -7.57
C SER A 112 -6.49 -6.75 -6.72
N GLN A 113 -6.28 -5.45 -6.83
CA GLN A 113 -7.11 -4.47 -6.12
C GLN A 113 -8.58 -4.51 -6.59
N VAL A 114 -8.85 -4.97 -7.82
CA VAL A 114 -10.23 -5.16 -8.31
C VAL A 114 -10.97 -6.25 -7.54
N ASP A 115 -10.25 -7.20 -6.93
CA ASP A 115 -10.82 -8.30 -6.15
C ASP A 115 -11.36 -7.85 -4.79
N LEU A 116 -10.99 -6.64 -4.35
CA LEU A 116 -11.48 -6.08 -3.09
C LEU A 116 -12.99 -5.89 -3.10
N LEU A 117 -13.61 -5.59 -4.24
CA LEU A 117 -15.04 -5.38 -4.31
C LEU A 117 -15.83 -6.65 -3.95
N SER A 118 -15.53 -7.77 -4.62
CA SER A 118 -16.21 -9.05 -4.34
C SER A 118 -15.83 -9.59 -2.95
N SER A 119 -14.54 -9.51 -2.58
CA SER A 119 -14.03 -10.03 -1.31
C SER A 119 -14.63 -9.29 -0.10
N LEU A 120 -14.65 -7.97 -0.11
CA LEU A 120 -15.25 -7.19 0.97
C LEU A 120 -16.79 -7.25 0.92
N GLY A 121 -17.38 -7.40 -0.27
CA GLY A 121 -18.80 -7.70 -0.43
C GLY A 121 -19.19 -8.98 0.31
N GLN A 122 -18.43 -10.06 0.08
CA GLN A 122 -18.61 -11.33 0.79
C GLN A 122 -18.46 -11.16 2.31
N LEU A 123 -17.48 -10.39 2.78
CA LEU A 123 -17.28 -10.12 4.20
C LEU A 123 -18.50 -9.49 4.89
N VAL A 124 -19.23 -8.63 4.19
CA VAL A 124 -20.43 -7.94 4.74
C VAL A 124 -21.75 -8.60 4.34
N GLY A 125 -21.69 -9.77 3.70
CA GLY A 125 -22.88 -10.50 3.26
C GLY A 125 -23.61 -9.86 2.08
N SER A 126 -22.92 -9.08 1.26
CA SER A 126 -23.47 -8.52 0.01
C SER A 126 -23.42 -9.56 -1.11
N GLU A 127 -24.47 -9.62 -1.93
CA GLU A 127 -24.48 -10.41 -3.18
C GLU A 127 -23.84 -9.65 -4.36
N SER A 128 -23.45 -8.40 -4.16
CA SER A 128 -22.83 -7.57 -5.19
C SER A 128 -21.43 -8.08 -5.53
N ARG A 129 -21.21 -8.36 -6.82
CA ARG A 129 -19.91 -8.82 -7.34
C ARG A 129 -19.45 -7.88 -8.43
N GLY A 130 -18.16 -7.57 -8.43
CA GLY A 130 -17.52 -6.88 -9.56
C GLY A 130 -17.44 -7.81 -10.77
N ARG A 131 -17.59 -7.26 -11.99
CA ARG A 131 -17.52 -8.04 -13.22
C ARG A 131 -16.18 -8.78 -13.39
N ASP A 132 -15.08 -8.11 -13.04
CA ASP A 132 -13.71 -8.60 -13.18
C ASP A 132 -13.06 -8.88 -11.79
N SER A 133 -13.89 -9.01 -10.74
CA SER A 133 -13.46 -9.15 -9.35
C SER A 133 -13.69 -10.60 -8.90
N GLU A 134 -12.64 -11.22 -8.40
CA GLU A 134 -12.70 -12.56 -7.80
C GLU A 134 -12.94 -12.48 -6.28
N GLU A 135 -13.45 -13.55 -5.70
CA GLU A 135 -13.66 -13.68 -4.25
C GLU A 135 -12.37 -14.18 -3.59
N MET A 136 -11.58 -13.26 -3.08
CA MET A 136 -10.28 -13.52 -2.45
C MET A 136 -10.31 -13.27 -0.92
N LEU A 137 -11.49 -13.37 -0.29
CA LEU A 137 -11.64 -13.07 1.13
C LEU A 137 -10.76 -13.96 2.02
N ASP A 138 -10.67 -15.25 1.74
CA ASP A 138 -9.82 -16.16 2.51
C ASP A 138 -8.33 -15.84 2.39
N VAL A 139 -7.90 -15.34 1.23
CA VAL A 139 -6.54 -14.84 1.02
C VAL A 139 -6.30 -13.57 1.83
N LEU A 140 -7.24 -12.61 1.77
CA LEU A 140 -7.17 -11.36 2.54
C LEU A 140 -7.10 -11.61 4.05
N LEU A 141 -7.84 -12.59 4.54
CA LEU A 141 -7.87 -12.95 5.96
C LEU A 141 -6.71 -13.88 6.39
N GLY A 142 -5.88 -14.31 5.44
CA GLY A 142 -4.75 -15.21 5.69
C GLY A 142 -5.16 -16.66 5.97
N HIS A 143 -6.35 -17.07 5.54
CA HIS A 143 -6.86 -18.44 5.66
C HIS A 143 -6.42 -19.31 4.47
N SER A 144 -6.16 -18.72 3.30
CA SER A 144 -5.60 -19.35 2.11
C SER A 144 -4.30 -18.66 1.68
N ARG A 145 -3.43 -19.43 1.01
CA ARG A 145 -2.23 -18.92 0.33
C ARG A 145 -2.30 -19.10 -1.19
N GLU A 146 -3.42 -19.60 -1.66
CA GLU A 146 -3.69 -19.80 -3.08
C GLU A 146 -4.61 -18.68 -3.55
N GLY A 147 -4.20 -18.00 -4.62
CA GLY A 147 -4.94 -16.96 -5.32
C GLY A 147 -5.14 -17.32 -6.77
#